data_e25e9af59a982196bc5129c1a944bcc5
#
_entry.id   e25e9af59a982196bc5129c1a944bcc5
#
_cell.length_a   1.000
_cell.length_b   1.000
_cell.length_c   1.000
_cell.angle_alpha   90.00
_cell.angle_beta   90.00
_cell.angle_gamma   90.00
#
_symmetry.space_group_name_H-M   'P 1'
#
loop_
_entity.id
_entity.type
_entity.pdbx_description
1 polymer ?
#
loop_
_entity_poly.entity_id
_entity_poly.type
_entity_poly.pdbx_seq_one_letter_code
_entity_poly.pdbx_strand_id
1 'polypeptide(L)' 'MEYIPKGVCSRLIKVDVDDNKIQNVEFVGGCDGNLQGISRLVKGMTVDEAIERLQGIRCGQKATSCPDQLAYALKQAVEQ' A
#
# COMPACT_ATOMS: atom_id res chain seq x y z
N MET A 1 11.31 2.16 3.12
CA MET A 1 10.67 1.31 4.16
C MET A 1 10.04 0.09 3.50
N GLU A 2 10.23 -1.07 4.06
CA GLU A 2 9.70 -2.32 3.53
C GLU A 2 8.69 -2.91 4.51
N TYR A 3 7.60 -3.42 3.99
CA TYR A 3 6.52 -4.00 4.78
C TYR A 3 6.15 -5.37 4.22
N ILE A 4 6.06 -6.36 5.09
CA ILE A 4 5.65 -7.72 4.71
C ILE A 4 4.15 -7.84 4.93
N PRO A 5 3.34 -7.84 3.84
CA PRO A 5 1.89 -7.93 3.99
C PRO A 5 1.45 -9.32 4.41
N LYS A 6 0.27 -9.39 5.02
CA LYS A 6 -0.30 -10.65 5.50
C LYS A 6 -1.65 -10.91 4.83
N GLY A 7 -1.90 -12.17 4.49
CA GLY A 7 -3.20 -12.58 3.96
C GLY A 7 -3.47 -12.15 2.53
N VAL A 8 -2.43 -11.78 1.78
CA VAL A 8 -2.56 -11.32 0.40
C VAL A 8 -1.50 -11.98 -0.48
N CYS A 9 -1.63 -11.83 -1.80
CA CYS A 9 -0.73 -12.49 -2.74
C CYS A 9 0.60 -11.76 -2.94
N SER A 10 0.70 -10.48 -2.65
CA SER A 10 1.99 -9.79 -2.71
C SER A 10 2.87 -10.23 -1.53
N ARG A 11 4.18 -10.26 -1.76
CA ARG A 11 5.15 -10.74 -0.76
C ARG A 11 5.83 -9.62 -0.01
N LEU A 12 5.90 -8.44 -0.61
CA LEU A 12 6.61 -7.31 -0.04
C LEU A 12 6.02 -6.03 -0.61
N ILE A 13 5.91 -5.01 0.23
CA ILE A 13 5.49 -3.67 -0.18
C ILE A 13 6.60 -2.71 0.23
N LYS A 14 7.15 -1.98 -0.76
CA LYS A 14 8.15 -0.96 -0.50
C LYS A 14 7.50 0.40 -0.66
N VAL A 15 7.65 1.27 0.33
CA VAL A 15 7.10 2.61 0.28
C VAL A 15 8.16 3.65 0.63
N ASP A 16 8.16 4.74 -0.12
CA ASP A 16 8.98 5.92 0.16
C ASP A 16 8.05 7.09 0.41
N VAL A 17 8.18 7.68 1.59
CA VAL A 17 7.36 8.82 2.02
C VAL A 17 8.29 9.97 2.37
N ASP A 18 7.97 11.17 1.89
CA ASP A 18 8.71 12.37 2.23
C ASP A 18 7.72 13.52 2.38
N ASP A 19 7.83 14.26 3.50
CA ASP A 19 6.95 15.40 3.79
C ASP A 19 5.46 15.02 3.72
N ASN A 20 5.11 13.88 4.28
CA ASN A 20 3.76 13.32 4.31
C ASN A 20 3.17 13.04 2.91
N LYS A 21 4.02 12.93 1.91
CA LYS A 21 3.60 12.59 0.55
C LYS A 21 4.26 11.31 0.09
N ILE A 22 3.52 10.52 -0.65
CA ILE A 22 4.01 9.25 -1.18
C ILE A 22 4.90 9.54 -2.38
N GLN A 23 6.18 9.19 -2.27
CA GLN A 23 7.14 9.37 -3.34
C GLN A 23 7.18 8.17 -4.27
N ASN A 24 7.06 6.97 -3.72
CA ASN A 24 7.08 5.75 -4.51
C ASN A 24 6.46 4.59 -3.75
N VAL A 25 5.84 3.67 -4.48
CA VAL A 25 5.31 2.43 -3.94
C VAL A 25 5.66 1.32 -4.93
N GLU A 26 6.14 0.20 -4.40
CA GLU A 26 6.43 -0.98 -5.22
C GLU A 26 5.88 -2.22 -4.51
N PHE A 27 5.12 -3.02 -5.24
CA PHE A 27 4.66 -4.34 -4.77
C PHE A 27 5.52 -5.41 -5.41
N VAL A 28 5.96 -6.37 -4.61
CA VAL A 28 6.69 -7.54 -5.10
C VAL A 28 5.76 -8.74 -5.02
N GLY A 29 5.49 -9.35 -6.17
CA GLY A 29 4.54 -10.46 -6.28
C GLY A 29 3.10 -9.98 -6.40
N GLY A 30 2.16 -10.91 -6.53
CA GLY A 30 0.73 -10.60 -6.62
C GLY A 30 0.26 -10.25 -8.02
N CYS A 31 -0.87 -9.57 -8.12
CA CYS A 31 -1.50 -9.16 -9.39
C CYS A 31 -0.77 -7.95 -9.96
N ASP A 32 0.18 -8.22 -10.82
CA ASP A 32 1.14 -7.22 -11.28
C ASP A 32 0.48 -5.98 -11.88
N GLY A 33 -0.46 -6.16 -12.82
CA GLY A 33 -1.11 -5.03 -13.47
C GLY A 33 -1.89 -4.14 -12.51
N ASN A 34 -2.71 -4.75 -11.66
CA ASN A 34 -3.52 -4.00 -10.69
C ASN A 34 -2.65 -3.29 -9.67
N LEU A 35 -1.60 -3.95 -9.20
CA LEU A 35 -0.72 -3.36 -8.19
C LEU A 35 0.13 -2.23 -8.76
N GLN A 36 0.54 -2.32 -10.02
CA GLN A 36 1.20 -1.22 -10.69
C GLN A 36 0.27 -0.02 -10.83
N GLY A 37 -1.00 -0.26 -11.16
CA GLY A 37 -1.99 0.81 -11.24
C GLY A 37 -2.16 1.53 -9.92
N ILE A 38 -2.30 0.78 -8.83
CA ILE A 38 -2.43 1.35 -7.49
C ILE A 38 -1.18 2.17 -7.14
N SER A 39 0.00 1.63 -7.42
CA SER A 39 1.26 2.32 -7.12
C SER A 39 1.35 3.67 -7.81
N ARG A 40 0.91 3.74 -9.06
CA ARG A 40 0.94 4.99 -9.83
C ARG A 40 -0.13 5.97 -9.36
N LEU A 41 -1.31 5.48 -8.99
CA LEU A 41 -2.41 6.33 -8.53
C LEU A 41 -2.09 7.03 -7.22
N VAL A 42 -1.45 6.34 -6.28
CA VAL A 42 -1.16 6.92 -4.97
C VAL A 42 0.09 7.79 -4.96
N LYS A 43 0.93 7.71 -5.98
CA LYS A 43 2.15 8.51 -6.03
C LYS A 43 1.80 9.99 -6.07
N GLY A 44 2.38 10.76 -5.16
CA GLY A 44 2.09 12.19 -5.02
C GLY A 44 0.93 12.51 -4.08
N MET A 45 0.15 11.51 -3.66
CA MET A 45 -0.91 11.73 -2.68
C MET A 45 -0.32 11.93 -1.29
N THR A 46 -1.07 12.61 -0.43
CA THR A 46 -0.70 12.62 0.99
C THR A 46 -0.92 11.22 1.57
N VAL A 47 -0.10 10.86 2.55
CA VAL A 47 -0.23 9.56 3.21
C VAL A 47 -1.61 9.41 3.83
N ASP A 48 -2.12 10.46 4.49
CA ASP A 48 -3.41 10.42 5.16
C ASP A 48 -4.55 10.13 4.18
N GLU A 49 -4.54 10.78 3.02
CA GLU A 49 -5.58 10.56 2.01
C GLU A 49 -5.51 9.14 1.45
N ALA A 50 -4.31 8.64 1.17
CA ALA A 50 -4.13 7.29 0.66
C ALA A 50 -4.63 6.26 1.67
N ILE A 51 -4.29 6.42 2.95
CA ILE A 51 -4.76 5.52 4.01
C ILE A 51 -6.28 5.53 4.07
N GLU A 52 -6.90 6.71 4.06
CA GLU A 52 -8.35 6.82 4.14
C GLU A 52 -9.04 6.08 3.00
N ARG A 53 -8.50 6.19 1.79
CA ARG A 53 -9.10 5.57 0.60
C ARG A 53 -8.89 4.07 0.52
N LEU A 54 -7.77 3.56 1.04
CA LEU A 54 -7.38 2.18 0.84
C LEU A 54 -7.67 1.27 2.01
N GLN A 55 -7.72 1.79 3.23
CA GLN A 55 -7.94 0.94 4.39
C GLN A 55 -9.33 0.31 4.37
N GLY A 56 -9.41 -0.93 4.80
CA GLY A 56 -10.68 -1.64 4.89
C GLY A 56 -11.13 -2.33 3.61
N ILE A 57 -10.40 -2.16 2.49
CA ILE A 57 -10.74 -2.85 1.26
C ILE A 57 -10.43 -4.34 1.42
N ARG A 58 -11.41 -5.17 1.09
CA ARG A 58 -11.27 -6.62 1.18
C ARG A 58 -11.22 -7.23 -0.21
N CYS A 59 -10.43 -8.29 -0.34
CA CYS A 59 -10.33 -9.03 -1.60
C CYS A 59 -11.21 -10.29 -1.49
N GLY A 60 -12.38 -10.25 -2.13
CA GLY A 60 -13.33 -11.36 -2.04
C GLY A 60 -13.77 -11.59 -0.60
N GLN A 61 -13.59 -12.82 -0.10
CA GLN A 61 -13.97 -13.18 1.27
C GLN A 61 -12.82 -13.02 2.27
N LYS A 62 -11.67 -12.53 1.82
CA LYS A 62 -10.54 -12.31 2.71
C LYS A 62 -10.81 -11.10 3.60
N ALA A 63 -10.17 -11.08 4.77
CA ALA A 63 -10.31 -9.97 5.71
C ALA A 63 -9.54 -8.73 5.29
N THR A 64 -8.68 -8.84 4.27
CA THR A 64 -7.80 -7.76 3.85
C THR A 64 -7.54 -7.86 2.34
N SER A 65 -6.76 -6.93 1.80
CA SER A 65 -6.38 -6.89 0.39
C SER A 65 -5.02 -6.23 0.27
N CYS A 66 -4.41 -6.27 -0.92
CA CYS A 66 -3.16 -5.55 -1.16
C CYS A 66 -3.31 -4.04 -0.92
N PRO A 67 -4.37 -3.37 -1.40
CA PRO A 67 -4.57 -1.95 -1.05
C PRO A 67 -4.70 -1.71 0.45
N ASP A 68 -5.42 -2.56 1.17
CA ASP A 68 -5.56 -2.45 2.62
C ASP A 68 -4.20 -2.61 3.31
N GLN A 69 -3.41 -3.59 2.86
CA GLN A 69 -2.06 -3.81 3.41
C GLN A 69 -1.13 -2.63 3.09
N LEU A 70 -1.31 -1.98 1.94
CA LEU A 70 -0.57 -0.76 1.63
C LEU A 70 -0.90 0.34 2.65
N ALA A 71 -2.17 0.46 3.07
CA ALA A 71 -2.54 1.42 4.10
C ALA A 71 -1.81 1.13 5.40
N TYR A 72 -1.67 -0.14 5.81
CA TYR A 72 -0.88 -0.48 7.00
C TYR A 72 0.59 -0.12 6.83
N ALA A 73 1.16 -0.38 5.65
CA ALA A 73 2.55 -0.02 5.37
C ALA A 73 2.77 1.49 5.48
N LEU A 74 1.84 2.27 4.96
CA LEU A 74 1.92 3.73 5.02
C LEU A 74 1.82 4.24 6.45
N LYS A 75 0.95 3.64 7.28
CA LYS A 75 0.86 3.99 8.70
C LYS A 75 2.18 3.76 9.41
N GLN A 76 2.83 2.64 9.14
CA GLN A 76 4.14 2.35 9.74
C GLN A 76 5.21 3.31 9.25
N ALA A 77 5.17 3.68 7.98
CA ALA A 77 6.18 4.59 7.42
C ALA A 77 6.16 5.96 8.07
N VAL A 78 4.99 6.49 8.44
CA VAL A 78 4.91 7.80 9.08
C VAL A 78 5.14 7.75 10.58
N GLU A 79 5.12 6.57 11.18
CA GLU A 79 5.40 6.39 12.61
C GLU A 79 6.89 6.28 12.91
N GLN A 80 7.70 6.12 11.89
CA GLN A 80 9.16 5.96 12.05
C GLN A 80 9.89 7.29 12.17
#